data_b418ae86d46f816f604ed3b4e1bd9a6b
#
_entry.id   b418ae86d46f816f604ed3b4e1bd9a6b
#
_cell.length_a   1.000
_cell.length_b   1.000
_cell.length_c   1.000
_cell.angle_alpha   90.00
_cell.angle_beta   90.00
_cell.angle_gamma   90.00
#
_symmetry.space_group_name_H-M   'P 1'
#
loop_
_entity.id
_entity.type
_entity.pdbx_description
1 polymer ?
#
loop_
_entity_poly.entity_id
_entity_poly.type
_entity_poly.pdbx_seq_one_letter_code
_entity_poly.pdbx_strand_id
1 'polypeptide(L)'
;MSLIKLSRIGRRCFSSIQNSNFLLENLKSRALIRVAGAESADLLQGLITNDIRHLEHGAQGMYAMVLNKAGRVVYDTLIYHASPGNFLIECDREILSELRKHLLIYRVRKKISIDSLEQEMNVWVAFKPKGSEGEVKGEKTAEGVLICQDPRLKDLGWRILAPKGQAPEEISSLMGQCAIVEDQYRSHRYSLGERAYRIIRLGKSFPLEANCDYLHGLSVHKGCYLGQEFTARTYHTGVVRKRLMPLTTEGQIQDKSDTNIESDDGKNLGKLRGVAGNSALALLRIDPALQAKKILIDGVEVTTEKPSWWPQEVLREKP
;
A
#
# COMPACT_ATOMS: atom_id res chain seq x y z
N MET A 1 32.76 -47.41 -22.62
CA MET A 1 31.85 -48.08 -21.64
C MET A 1 32.11 -47.42 -20.29
N SER A 2 31.27 -46.57 -19.79
CA SER A 2 30.10 -46.79 -18.95
C SER A 2 29.34 -45.45 -18.78
N LEU A 3 28.09 -45.48 -19.17
CA LEU A 3 27.10 -44.41 -18.92
C LEU A 3 26.68 -44.46 -17.43
N ILE A 4 26.95 -43.40 -16.68
CA ILE A 4 26.45 -43.23 -15.32
C ILE A 4 25.22 -42.38 -15.33
N LYS A 5 24.17 -42.97 -14.82
CA LYS A 5 22.82 -42.46 -14.60
C LYS A 5 22.77 -41.12 -13.86
N LEU A 6 22.37 -40.06 -14.56
CA LEU A 6 21.79 -38.86 -14.00
C LEU A 6 20.27 -38.94 -14.16
N SER A 7 19.59 -39.48 -13.19
CA SER A 7 18.13 -39.39 -13.12
C SER A 7 17.64 -39.55 -11.69
N ARG A 8 16.75 -38.67 -11.27
CA ARG A 8 15.86 -38.71 -10.10
C ARG A 8 16.15 -37.83 -8.89
N ILE A 9 16.59 -36.58 -9.07
CA ILE A 9 16.46 -35.61 -7.96
C ILE A 9 15.58 -34.40 -8.35
N GLY A 10 15.30 -34.17 -9.65
CA GLY A 10 14.63 -32.96 -10.12
C GLY A 10 13.08 -32.96 -10.20
N ARG A 11 12.36 -34.03 -9.79
CA ARG A 11 10.90 -34.11 -10.01
C ARG A 11 10.01 -34.10 -8.77
N ARG A 12 10.56 -34.01 -7.56
CA ARG A 12 9.73 -34.02 -6.33
C ARG A 12 9.39 -32.63 -5.74
N CYS A 13 10.06 -31.58 -6.17
CA CYS A 13 9.75 -30.22 -5.67
C CYS A 13 8.69 -29.45 -6.47
N PHE A 14 8.43 -29.83 -7.73
CA PHE A 14 7.48 -29.08 -8.57
C PHE A 14 6.00 -29.48 -8.41
N SER A 15 5.70 -30.64 -7.82
CA SER A 15 4.30 -31.11 -7.70
C SER A 15 3.56 -30.64 -6.43
N SER A 16 4.27 -30.12 -5.42
CA SER A 16 3.64 -29.61 -4.19
C SER A 16 3.31 -28.11 -4.25
N ILE A 17 3.86 -27.37 -5.22
CA ILE A 17 3.65 -25.92 -5.37
C ILE A 17 2.34 -25.62 -6.14
N GLN A 18 1.78 -26.58 -6.87
CA GLN A 18 0.59 -26.36 -7.71
C GLN A 18 -0.75 -26.23 -6.95
N ASN A 19 -0.77 -26.39 -5.63
CA ASN A 19 -2.00 -26.35 -4.82
C ASN A 19 -2.02 -25.25 -3.74
N SER A 20 -1.07 -24.30 -3.73
CA SER A 20 -1.18 -23.21 -2.77
C SER A 20 -2.08 -22.10 -3.32
N ASN A 21 -3.18 -21.83 -2.62
CA ASN A 21 -4.09 -20.71 -2.93
C ASN A 21 -3.48 -19.34 -2.59
N PHE A 22 -2.22 -19.30 -2.14
CA PHE A 22 -1.52 -18.10 -1.69
C PHE A 22 -0.28 -17.84 -2.51
N LEU A 23 -0.02 -16.56 -2.75
CA LEU A 23 1.09 -16.07 -3.54
C LEU A 23 2.07 -15.31 -2.65
N LEU A 24 3.37 -15.46 -2.91
CA LEU A 24 4.46 -14.72 -2.26
C LEU A 24 5.22 -13.94 -3.32
N GLU A 25 5.35 -12.64 -3.12
CA GLU A 25 6.08 -11.76 -4.05
C GLU A 25 7.07 -10.87 -3.32
N ASN A 26 8.29 -10.76 -3.87
CA ASN A 26 9.27 -9.77 -3.43
C ASN A 26 8.92 -8.41 -4.04
N LEU A 27 8.62 -7.44 -3.20
CA LEU A 27 8.30 -6.08 -3.62
C LEU A 27 9.58 -5.29 -3.92
N LYS A 28 10.22 -5.57 -5.05
CA LYS A 28 11.49 -4.93 -5.49
C LYS A 28 11.40 -3.39 -5.55
N SER A 29 10.18 -2.85 -5.72
CA SER A 29 9.90 -1.40 -5.72
C SER A 29 9.81 -0.79 -4.31
N ARG A 30 9.83 -1.59 -3.25
CA ARG A 30 9.73 -1.10 -1.86
C ARG A 30 11.10 -1.14 -1.19
N ALA A 31 11.31 -0.23 -0.23
CA ALA A 31 12.52 -0.16 0.58
C ALA A 31 12.19 0.31 2.00
N LEU A 32 13.16 0.19 2.91
CA LEU A 32 13.00 0.46 4.33
C LEU A 32 13.98 1.53 4.81
N ILE A 33 13.49 2.39 5.71
CA ILE A 33 14.29 3.31 6.52
C ILE A 33 14.10 2.89 7.98
N ARG A 34 15.19 2.75 8.73
CA ARG A 34 15.18 2.63 10.19
C ARG A 34 15.25 4.02 10.81
N VAL A 35 14.34 4.29 11.76
CA VAL A 35 14.34 5.49 12.60
C VAL A 35 14.44 5.01 14.04
N ALA A 36 15.58 5.27 14.69
CA ALA A 36 15.87 4.73 16.01
C ALA A 36 16.41 5.78 16.97
N GLY A 37 15.93 5.75 18.21
CA GLY A 37 16.29 6.66 19.30
C GLY A 37 15.08 6.94 20.19
N ALA A 38 15.32 7.39 21.42
CA ALA A 38 14.26 7.63 22.41
C ALA A 38 13.19 8.66 21.94
N GLU A 39 13.58 9.60 21.07
CA GLU A 39 12.70 10.67 20.56
C GLU A 39 12.11 10.35 19.16
N SER A 40 12.26 9.12 18.66
CA SER A 40 11.80 8.75 17.30
C SER A 40 10.28 8.78 17.17
N ALA A 41 9.55 8.35 18.20
CA ALA A 41 8.09 8.45 18.23
C ALA A 41 7.61 9.91 18.15
N ASP A 42 8.22 10.83 18.91
CA ASP A 42 7.88 12.26 18.87
C ASP A 42 8.16 12.90 17.50
N LEU A 43 9.27 12.52 16.85
CA LEU A 43 9.57 13.00 15.51
C LEU A 43 8.48 12.56 14.53
N LEU A 44 8.15 11.26 14.54
CA LEU A 44 7.15 10.70 13.63
C LEU A 44 5.77 11.26 13.92
N GLN A 45 5.40 11.42 15.20
CA GLN A 45 4.11 12.00 15.60
C GLN A 45 3.86 13.38 15.00
N GLY A 46 4.88 14.21 14.89
CA GLY A 46 4.76 15.55 14.29
C GLY A 46 4.74 15.58 12.75
N LEU A 47 5.02 14.46 12.07
CA LEU A 47 5.17 14.43 10.62
C LEU A 47 4.11 13.59 9.89
N ILE A 48 3.54 12.59 10.55
CA ILE A 48 2.64 11.61 9.91
C ILE A 48 1.17 11.93 10.19
N THR A 49 0.30 11.50 9.29
CA THR A 49 -1.16 11.69 9.42
C THR A 49 -1.80 10.81 10.50
N ASN A 50 -1.18 9.71 10.86
CA ASN A 50 -1.70 8.75 11.84
C ASN A 50 -1.01 8.89 13.21
N ASP A 51 -1.54 8.24 14.23
CA ASP A 51 -1.04 8.30 15.60
C ASP A 51 -0.01 7.20 15.88
N ILE A 52 1.26 7.59 16.07
CA ILE A 52 2.36 6.65 16.32
C ILE A 52 2.15 5.80 17.56
N ARG A 53 1.37 6.29 18.54
CA ARG A 53 1.07 5.58 19.80
C ARG A 53 0.35 4.25 19.58
N HIS A 54 -0.33 4.06 18.44
CA HIS A 54 -0.91 2.75 18.09
C HIS A 54 0.16 1.65 18.05
N LEU A 55 1.37 1.95 17.57
CA LEU A 55 2.49 1.01 17.55
C LEU A 55 3.05 0.75 18.94
N GLU A 56 3.07 1.77 19.81
CA GLU A 56 3.50 1.63 21.21
C GLU A 56 2.49 0.82 22.03
N HIS A 57 1.22 0.83 21.66
CA HIS A 57 0.14 0.08 22.31
C HIS A 57 -0.12 -1.32 21.70
N GLY A 58 0.82 -1.83 20.91
CA GLY A 58 0.83 -3.23 20.47
C GLY A 58 0.41 -3.48 19.02
N ALA A 59 0.08 -2.45 18.23
CA ALA A 59 -0.06 -2.63 16.79
C ALA A 59 1.31 -2.95 16.17
N GLN A 60 1.37 -3.97 15.33
CA GLN A 60 2.63 -4.40 14.67
C GLN A 60 3.01 -3.47 13.52
N GLY A 61 2.02 -2.88 12.86
CA GLY A 61 2.20 -1.98 11.74
C GLY A 61 1.06 -0.98 11.62
N MET A 62 1.32 0.14 10.96
CA MET A 62 0.34 1.18 10.69
C MET A 62 0.58 1.80 9.33
N TYR A 63 -0.48 2.30 8.72
CA TYR A 63 -0.41 3.11 7.53
C TYR A 63 -0.44 4.60 7.90
N ALA A 64 0.37 5.40 7.23
CA ALA A 64 0.38 6.84 7.38
C ALA A 64 0.90 7.54 6.13
N MET A 65 0.52 8.81 5.97
CA MET A 65 1.09 9.71 4.98
C MET A 65 1.90 10.81 5.64
N VAL A 66 2.87 11.33 4.90
CA VAL A 66 3.57 12.58 5.23
C VAL A 66 3.07 13.66 4.29
N LEU A 67 2.75 14.83 4.82
CA LEU A 67 2.19 15.95 4.07
C LEU A 67 3.20 17.10 3.97
N ASN A 68 3.02 17.95 2.97
CA ASN A 68 3.64 19.28 2.94
C ASN A 68 2.78 20.29 3.71
N LYS A 69 3.29 21.51 3.87
CA LYS A 69 2.60 22.62 4.57
C LYS A 69 1.22 22.97 3.98
N ALA A 70 1.00 22.67 2.70
CA ALA A 70 -0.28 22.88 2.02
C ALA A 70 -1.26 21.69 2.17
N GLY A 71 -0.97 20.71 3.01
CA GLY A 71 -1.80 19.52 3.24
C GLY A 71 -1.81 18.52 2.10
N ARG A 72 -0.82 18.59 1.18
CA ARG A 72 -0.67 17.68 0.06
C ARG A 72 0.24 16.52 0.41
N VAL A 73 -0.09 15.31 -0.08
CA VAL A 73 0.72 14.10 0.16
C VAL A 73 2.08 14.23 -0.51
N VAL A 74 3.15 14.05 0.25
CA VAL A 74 4.52 13.95 -0.26
C VAL A 74 5.08 12.53 -0.14
N TYR A 75 4.69 11.78 0.87
CA TYR A 75 5.10 10.39 1.02
C TYR A 75 3.93 9.54 1.55
N ASP A 76 3.89 8.31 1.09
CA ASP A 76 2.96 7.26 1.51
C ASP A 76 3.80 6.15 2.14
N THR A 77 3.48 5.77 3.39
CA THR A 77 4.34 4.92 4.19
C THR A 77 3.56 3.87 4.96
N LEU A 78 4.17 2.70 5.14
CA LEU A 78 3.82 1.76 6.20
C LEU A 78 4.90 1.84 7.27
N ILE A 79 4.50 1.89 8.54
CA ILE A 79 5.42 2.03 9.67
C ILE A 79 5.24 0.82 10.57
N TYR A 80 6.35 0.19 10.96
CA TYR A 80 6.37 -1.00 11.79
C TYR A 80 7.14 -0.75 13.07
N HIS A 81 6.70 -1.36 14.16
CA HIS A 81 7.38 -1.33 15.44
C HIS A 81 8.37 -2.49 15.52
N ALA A 82 9.67 -2.21 15.47
CA ALA A 82 10.70 -3.23 15.58
C ALA A 82 11.09 -3.49 17.05
N SER A 83 11.20 -2.45 17.86
CA SER A 83 11.44 -2.49 19.30
C SER A 83 11.18 -1.10 19.90
N PRO A 84 11.14 -0.91 21.22
CA PRO A 84 10.94 0.41 21.83
C PRO A 84 11.90 1.45 21.26
N GLY A 85 11.35 2.56 20.75
CA GLY A 85 12.11 3.63 20.10
C GLY A 85 12.75 3.27 18.75
N ASN A 86 12.39 2.14 18.13
CA ASN A 86 12.93 1.70 16.85
C ASN A 86 11.79 1.36 15.89
N PHE A 87 11.66 2.15 14.83
CA PHE A 87 10.62 2.03 13.81
C PHE A 87 11.24 1.75 12.44
N LEU A 88 10.58 0.88 11.67
CA LEU A 88 10.91 0.66 10.26
C LEU A 88 9.84 1.34 9.41
N ILE A 89 10.28 2.19 8.49
CA ILE A 89 9.39 2.91 7.56
C ILE A 89 9.56 2.30 6.18
N GLU A 90 8.53 1.64 5.69
CA GLU A 90 8.45 1.16 4.32
C GLU A 90 7.94 2.28 3.42
N CYS A 91 8.67 2.55 2.35
CA CYS A 91 8.28 3.48 1.31
C CYS A 91 8.61 2.92 -0.08
N ASP A 92 8.21 3.63 -1.13
CA ASP A 92 8.66 3.31 -2.48
C ASP A 92 10.18 3.58 -2.60
N ARG A 93 10.89 2.69 -3.27
CA ARG A 93 12.35 2.75 -3.43
C ARG A 93 12.79 4.04 -4.12
N GLU A 94 12.02 4.53 -5.08
CA GLU A 94 12.35 5.73 -5.86
C GLU A 94 12.42 7.00 -4.99
N ILE A 95 11.69 7.03 -3.85
CA ILE A 95 11.66 8.21 -2.96
C ILE A 95 12.43 8.00 -1.65
N LEU A 96 13.11 6.88 -1.51
CA LEU A 96 13.80 6.52 -0.28
C LEU A 96 14.78 7.63 0.18
N SER A 97 15.57 8.15 -0.74
CA SER A 97 16.56 9.20 -0.44
C SER A 97 15.92 10.53 -0.08
N GLU A 98 14.81 10.90 -0.75
CA GLU A 98 14.06 12.13 -0.47
C GLU A 98 13.34 12.04 0.89
N LEU A 99 12.70 10.91 1.17
CA LEU A 99 12.05 10.69 2.47
C LEU A 99 13.11 10.71 3.60
N ARG A 100 14.25 10.05 3.42
CA ARG A 100 15.34 10.09 4.40
C ARG A 100 15.84 11.51 4.64
N LYS A 101 16.08 12.29 3.59
CA LYS A 101 16.46 13.71 3.70
C LYS A 101 15.39 14.53 4.44
N HIS A 102 14.12 14.31 4.13
CA HIS A 102 13.00 14.96 4.79
C HIS A 102 13.03 14.70 6.30
N LEU A 103 13.12 13.45 6.72
CA LEU A 103 13.21 13.07 8.12
C LEU A 103 14.45 13.69 8.82
N LEU A 104 15.59 13.72 8.15
CA LEU A 104 16.81 14.35 8.66
C LEU A 104 16.65 15.87 8.88
N ILE A 105 15.94 16.58 8.00
CA ILE A 105 15.65 18.01 8.16
C ILE A 105 14.81 18.25 9.42
N TYR A 106 13.76 17.46 9.64
CA TYR A 106 12.87 17.63 10.80
C TYR A 106 13.41 17.03 12.10
N ARG A 107 14.46 16.22 12.03
CA ARG A 107 15.16 15.68 13.22
C ARG A 107 15.71 16.80 14.12
N VAL A 108 16.20 17.88 13.50
CA VAL A 108 16.80 19.05 14.17
C VAL A 108 17.88 18.62 15.19
N ARG A 109 17.61 18.75 16.51
CA ARG A 109 18.54 18.42 17.61
C ARG A 109 18.23 17.06 18.27
N LYS A 110 17.20 16.34 17.79
CA LYS A 110 16.82 15.05 18.38
C LYS A 110 17.92 14.00 18.17
N LYS A 111 18.19 13.22 19.22
CA LYS A 111 19.18 12.14 19.19
C LYS A 111 18.56 10.88 18.56
N ILE A 112 18.43 10.89 17.24
CA ILE A 112 17.79 9.84 16.45
C ILE A 112 18.71 9.48 15.30
N SER A 113 18.94 8.19 15.05
CA SER A 113 19.52 7.70 13.79
C SER A 113 18.43 7.50 12.73
N ILE A 114 18.77 7.75 11.46
CA ILE A 114 17.87 7.58 10.32
C ILE A 114 18.67 6.94 9.19
N ASP A 115 18.55 5.61 9.08
CA ASP A 115 19.40 4.78 8.24
C ASP A 115 18.58 4.08 7.15
N SER A 116 19.12 4.03 5.94
CA SER A 116 18.54 3.21 4.88
C SER A 116 18.90 1.74 5.11
N LEU A 117 17.90 0.87 5.05
CA LEU A 117 18.06 -0.58 5.11
C LEU A 117 17.98 -1.23 3.72
N GLU A 118 18.09 -0.43 2.67
CA GLU A 118 17.96 -0.89 1.28
C GLU A 118 18.93 -2.02 0.93
N GLN A 119 20.11 -2.05 1.52
CA GLN A 119 21.11 -3.09 1.28
C GLN A 119 21.01 -4.28 2.26
N GLU A 120 20.24 -4.14 3.33
CA GLU A 120 20.14 -5.11 4.42
C GLU A 120 18.85 -5.95 4.36
N MET A 121 17.74 -5.35 3.92
CA MET A 121 16.43 -5.96 4.00
C MET A 121 15.63 -5.89 2.69
N ASN A 122 14.78 -6.88 2.51
CA ASN A 122 13.75 -6.92 1.46
C ASN A 122 12.36 -6.82 2.08
N VAL A 123 11.41 -6.31 1.29
CA VAL A 123 9.99 -6.31 1.59
C VAL A 123 9.30 -7.36 0.72
N TRP A 124 8.57 -8.27 1.35
CA TRP A 124 7.77 -9.28 0.70
C TRP A 124 6.31 -9.11 1.04
N VAL A 125 5.46 -9.70 0.23
CA VAL A 125 4.03 -9.79 0.49
C VAL A 125 3.54 -11.21 0.25
N ALA A 126 2.78 -11.76 1.21
CA ALA A 126 2.01 -12.96 1.01
C ALA A 126 0.53 -12.56 0.89
N PHE A 127 -0.11 -12.88 -0.22
CA PHE A 127 -1.47 -12.45 -0.52
C PHE A 127 -2.28 -13.55 -1.19
N LYS A 128 -3.57 -13.34 -1.21
CA LYS A 128 -4.54 -14.24 -1.80
C LYS A 128 -5.21 -13.55 -2.98
N PRO A 129 -5.16 -14.11 -4.19
CA PRO A 129 -5.89 -13.56 -5.33
C PRO A 129 -7.40 -13.49 -5.07
N LYS A 130 -8.07 -12.51 -5.65
CA LYS A 130 -9.53 -12.36 -5.56
C LYS A 130 -10.21 -13.65 -6.05
N GLY A 131 -11.13 -14.18 -5.26
CA GLY A 131 -11.88 -15.41 -5.60
C GLY A 131 -11.26 -16.72 -5.10
N SER A 132 -10.08 -16.70 -4.47
CA SER A 132 -9.52 -17.89 -3.84
C SER A 132 -10.08 -18.13 -2.42
N GLU A 133 -10.13 -19.37 -1.92
CA GLU A 133 -10.58 -19.70 -0.56
C GLU A 133 -9.42 -19.92 0.42
N GLY A 134 -9.66 -19.82 1.73
CA GLY A 134 -8.70 -20.03 2.80
C GLY A 134 -8.13 -18.74 3.42
N GLU A 135 -7.37 -18.86 4.50
CA GLU A 135 -6.67 -17.75 5.16
C GLU A 135 -5.16 -17.97 5.14
N VAL A 136 -4.40 -16.90 4.86
CA VAL A 136 -2.94 -16.91 5.07
C VAL A 136 -2.70 -16.85 6.57
N LYS A 137 -2.09 -17.88 7.12
CA LYS A 137 -1.69 -17.91 8.53
C LYS A 137 -0.21 -17.60 8.64
N GLY A 138 0.13 -16.41 9.09
CA GLY A 138 1.49 -16.08 9.50
C GLY A 138 1.78 -16.67 10.87
N GLU A 139 2.13 -17.95 10.93
CA GLU A 139 2.21 -18.69 12.20
C GLU A 139 3.63 -18.84 12.75
N LYS A 140 4.66 -18.54 11.96
CA LYS A 140 6.05 -18.79 12.38
C LYS A 140 6.82 -17.48 12.46
N THR A 141 7.48 -17.28 13.58
CA THR A 141 8.49 -16.22 13.74
C THR A 141 9.85 -16.77 13.35
N ALA A 142 10.65 -15.95 12.67
CA ALA A 142 12.06 -16.22 12.40
C ALA A 142 12.89 -15.05 12.87
N GLU A 143 14.13 -15.30 13.27
CA GLU A 143 15.03 -14.27 13.72
C GLU A 143 15.28 -13.23 12.63
N GLY A 144 15.15 -11.96 12.95
CA GLY A 144 15.32 -10.85 12.00
C GLY A 144 14.19 -10.68 10.98
N VAL A 145 13.12 -11.49 11.04
CA VAL A 145 11.94 -11.35 10.16
C VAL A 145 10.78 -10.75 10.94
N LEU A 146 10.21 -9.70 10.39
CA LEU A 146 8.98 -9.11 10.90
C LEU A 146 7.83 -9.45 9.96
N ILE A 147 6.77 -10.05 10.51
CA ILE A 147 5.55 -10.39 9.76
C ILE A 147 4.40 -9.59 10.34
N CYS A 148 3.67 -8.88 9.50
CA CYS A 148 2.55 -8.02 9.89
C CYS A 148 1.43 -8.13 8.86
N GLN A 149 0.19 -8.29 9.30
CA GLN A 149 -0.95 -8.14 8.40
C GLN A 149 -0.98 -6.70 7.87
N ASP A 150 -1.28 -6.52 6.56
CA ASP A 150 -1.33 -5.17 5.99
C ASP A 150 -2.35 -4.32 6.77
N PRO A 151 -1.90 -3.21 7.40
CA PRO A 151 -2.75 -2.43 8.30
C PRO A 151 -3.87 -1.66 7.59
N ARG A 152 -3.86 -1.62 6.27
CA ARG A 152 -4.85 -0.91 5.47
C ARG A 152 -6.08 -1.77 5.23
N LEU A 153 -5.88 -2.98 4.72
CA LEU A 153 -6.94 -3.95 4.38
C LEU A 153 -6.39 -5.37 4.54
N LYS A 154 -7.18 -6.26 5.12
CA LYS A 154 -6.81 -7.69 5.25
C LYS A 154 -6.57 -8.35 3.89
N ASP A 155 -7.34 -7.97 2.89
CA ASP A 155 -7.26 -8.52 1.53
C ASP A 155 -5.96 -8.14 0.80
N LEU A 156 -5.22 -7.14 1.29
CA LEU A 156 -3.87 -6.82 0.81
C LEU A 156 -2.81 -7.84 1.27
N GLY A 157 -3.17 -8.73 2.20
CA GLY A 157 -2.33 -9.82 2.66
C GLY A 157 -1.39 -9.44 3.80
N TRP A 158 -0.24 -10.10 3.86
CA TRP A 158 0.74 -9.98 4.94
C TRP A 158 2.05 -9.37 4.42
N ARG A 159 2.57 -8.38 5.12
CA ARG A 159 3.89 -7.82 4.90
C ARG A 159 4.92 -8.63 5.64
N ILE A 160 6.03 -8.93 4.95
CA ILE A 160 7.15 -9.66 5.53
C ILE A 160 8.41 -8.84 5.24
N LEU A 161 9.04 -8.37 6.31
CA LEU A 161 10.32 -7.67 6.24
C LEU A 161 11.40 -8.69 6.62
N ALA A 162 12.28 -9.00 5.68
CA ALA A 162 13.26 -10.08 5.85
C ALA A 162 14.66 -9.64 5.41
N PRO A 163 15.73 -10.18 6.03
CA PRO A 163 17.10 -9.98 5.56
C PRO A 163 17.26 -10.36 4.09
N LYS A 164 18.10 -9.62 3.36
CA LYS A 164 18.32 -9.86 1.91
C LYS A 164 18.86 -11.25 1.58
N GLY A 165 19.58 -11.88 2.48
CA GLY A 165 20.14 -13.22 2.28
C GLY A 165 19.16 -14.37 2.46
N GLN A 166 17.93 -14.10 2.92
CA GLN A 166 16.96 -15.16 3.18
C GLN A 166 16.33 -15.68 1.89
N ALA A 167 16.30 -17.02 1.75
CA ALA A 167 15.76 -17.66 0.55
C ALA A 167 14.24 -17.50 0.46
N PRO A 168 13.67 -17.29 -0.75
CA PRO A 168 12.23 -17.16 -0.94
C PRO A 168 11.43 -18.37 -0.39
N GLU A 169 11.97 -19.58 -0.47
CA GLU A 169 11.38 -20.82 0.01
C GLU A 169 11.25 -20.85 1.54
N GLU A 170 12.24 -20.26 2.24
CA GLU A 170 12.20 -20.12 3.69
C GLU A 170 11.10 -19.15 4.10
N ILE A 171 10.99 -18.01 3.42
CA ILE A 171 9.91 -17.03 3.66
C ILE A 171 8.55 -17.65 3.35
N SER A 172 8.42 -18.39 2.23
CA SER A 172 7.21 -19.12 1.89
C SER A 172 6.79 -20.12 2.98
N SER A 173 7.76 -20.80 3.58
CA SER A 173 7.51 -21.77 4.67
C SER A 173 6.97 -21.10 5.95
N LEU A 174 7.34 -19.83 6.21
CA LEU A 174 6.80 -19.05 7.34
C LEU A 174 5.32 -18.69 7.13
N MET A 175 4.88 -18.64 5.87
CA MET A 175 3.52 -18.23 5.48
C MET A 175 2.64 -19.42 5.05
N GLY A 176 3.01 -20.66 5.39
CA GLY A 176 2.22 -21.86 5.08
C GLY A 176 2.37 -22.37 3.65
N GLN A 177 3.53 -22.20 3.04
CA GLN A 177 3.86 -22.62 1.66
C GLN A 177 3.07 -21.87 0.57
N CYS A 178 3.47 -20.64 0.29
CA CYS A 178 2.97 -19.83 -0.82
C CYS A 178 3.68 -20.17 -2.14
N ALA A 179 2.99 -20.00 -3.27
CA ALA A 179 3.63 -20.01 -4.57
C ALA A 179 4.40 -18.70 -4.79
N ILE A 180 5.67 -18.78 -5.19
CA ILE A 180 6.50 -17.62 -5.45
C ILE A 180 6.15 -17.06 -6.83
N VAL A 181 5.84 -15.78 -6.91
CA VAL A 181 5.41 -15.08 -8.13
C VAL A 181 6.14 -13.74 -8.31
N GLU A 182 6.02 -13.16 -9.48
CA GLU A 182 6.52 -11.82 -9.81
C GLU A 182 5.42 -10.99 -10.49
N ASP A 183 5.39 -9.69 -10.20
CA ASP A 183 4.54 -8.66 -10.83
C ASP A 183 3.01 -8.92 -10.79
N GLN A 184 2.52 -9.75 -9.87
CA GLN A 184 1.09 -10.03 -9.72
C GLN A 184 0.43 -9.16 -8.64
N TYR A 185 1.17 -8.77 -7.61
CA TYR A 185 0.61 -7.99 -6.50
C TYR A 185 0.09 -6.61 -6.94
N ARG A 186 0.69 -6.00 -7.95
CA ARG A 186 0.22 -4.72 -8.49
C ARG A 186 -1.21 -4.82 -9.03
N SER A 187 -1.50 -5.86 -9.83
CA SER A 187 -2.84 -6.10 -10.36
C SER A 187 -3.86 -6.40 -9.25
N HIS A 188 -3.45 -7.22 -8.27
CA HIS A 188 -4.26 -7.52 -7.09
C HIS A 188 -4.64 -6.25 -6.32
N ARG A 189 -3.69 -5.35 -6.04
CA ARG A 189 -3.96 -4.07 -5.37
C ARG A 189 -4.93 -3.19 -6.15
N TYR A 190 -4.78 -3.12 -7.47
CA TYR A 190 -5.65 -2.31 -8.32
C TYR A 190 -7.08 -2.85 -8.34
N SER A 191 -7.26 -4.18 -8.37
CA SER A 191 -8.59 -4.80 -8.31
C SER A 191 -9.31 -4.55 -6.98
N LEU A 192 -8.57 -4.29 -5.90
CA LEU A 192 -9.10 -3.88 -4.61
C LEU A 192 -9.34 -2.37 -4.51
N GLY A 193 -8.96 -1.58 -5.50
CA GLY A 193 -9.02 -0.12 -5.43
C GLY A 193 -7.94 0.49 -4.54
N GLU A 194 -6.91 -0.28 -4.19
CA GLU A 194 -5.77 0.19 -3.42
C GLU A 194 -4.61 0.58 -4.35
N ARG A 195 -3.91 1.61 -4.00
CA ARG A 195 -2.96 2.32 -4.85
C ARG A 195 -1.51 1.85 -4.71
N ALA A 196 -0.71 2.07 -5.77
CA ALA A 196 0.74 2.13 -5.72
C ALA A 196 1.22 3.60 -5.57
N TYR A 197 2.44 3.80 -5.11
CA TYR A 197 3.08 5.10 -4.93
C TYR A 197 2.92 6.04 -6.16
N ARG A 198 3.18 5.54 -7.37
CA ARG A 198 3.06 6.32 -8.62
C ARG A 198 1.66 6.84 -8.92
N ILE A 199 0.64 6.30 -8.26
CA ILE A 199 -0.77 6.70 -8.40
C ILE A 199 -1.05 8.01 -7.68
N ILE A 200 -0.34 8.27 -6.57
CA ILE A 200 -0.44 9.51 -5.83
C ILE A 200 0.48 10.54 -6.49
N ARG A 201 -0.09 11.61 -6.99
CA ARG A 201 0.71 12.73 -7.50
C ARG A 201 1.28 13.48 -6.30
N LEU A 202 2.56 13.25 -6.02
CA LEU A 202 3.26 13.90 -4.92
C LEU A 202 3.16 15.43 -5.00
N GLY A 203 2.87 16.04 -3.87
CA GLY A 203 2.66 17.48 -3.76
C GLY A 203 1.39 18.00 -4.44
N LYS A 204 0.53 17.12 -5.01
CA LYS A 204 -0.72 17.51 -5.69
C LYS A 204 -1.96 16.84 -5.12
N SER A 205 -1.89 15.56 -4.70
CA SER A 205 -3.01 14.80 -4.17
C SER A 205 -3.31 15.15 -2.71
N PHE A 206 -4.58 15.08 -2.33
CA PHE A 206 -5.01 15.19 -0.94
C PHE A 206 -5.18 13.80 -0.30
N PRO A 207 -4.95 13.67 1.02
CA PRO A 207 -5.07 12.38 1.73
C PRO A 207 -6.43 11.72 1.57
N LEU A 208 -7.52 12.48 1.69
CA LEU A 208 -8.89 11.95 1.61
C LEU A 208 -9.26 11.52 0.18
N GLU A 209 -8.80 12.23 -0.85
CA GLU A 209 -8.96 11.80 -2.25
C GLU A 209 -8.25 10.46 -2.50
N ALA A 210 -7.21 10.21 -1.73
CA ALA A 210 -6.43 8.99 -1.77
C ALA A 210 -6.91 7.92 -0.78
N ASN A 211 -8.10 8.04 -0.24
CA ASN A 211 -8.72 7.11 0.74
C ASN A 211 -7.90 6.89 2.02
N CYS A 212 -7.07 7.85 2.45
CA CYS A 212 -6.24 7.71 3.64
C CYS A 212 -7.04 7.44 4.91
N ASP A 213 -8.21 8.07 5.02
CA ASP A 213 -9.18 7.87 6.09
C ASP A 213 -9.77 6.45 6.11
N TYR A 214 -10.22 5.97 4.96
CA TYR A 214 -10.84 4.64 4.82
C TYR A 214 -9.81 3.49 4.91
N LEU A 215 -8.55 3.77 4.62
CA LEU A 215 -7.43 2.84 4.72
C LEU A 215 -6.71 2.92 6.08
N HIS A 216 -7.37 3.46 7.11
CA HIS A 216 -6.85 3.57 8.47
C HIS A 216 -5.53 4.36 8.59
N GLY A 217 -5.25 5.27 7.65
CA GLY A 217 -4.02 6.07 7.61
C GLY A 217 -4.13 7.46 8.24
N LEU A 218 -5.27 7.81 8.81
CA LEU A 218 -5.54 9.12 9.39
C LEU A 218 -6.07 8.98 10.82
N SER A 219 -5.45 9.68 11.77
CA SER A 219 -6.00 9.89 13.11
C SER A 219 -6.46 11.34 13.27
N VAL A 220 -7.74 11.52 13.60
CA VAL A 220 -8.33 12.85 13.88
C VAL A 220 -8.24 13.26 15.36
N HIS A 221 -7.84 12.32 16.23
CA HIS A 221 -7.73 12.51 17.68
C HIS A 221 -6.30 12.69 18.18
N LYS A 222 -5.31 12.66 17.27
CA LYS A 222 -3.91 12.92 17.60
C LYS A 222 -3.62 14.42 17.72
N GLY A 223 -2.44 14.77 18.29
CA GLY A 223 -1.94 16.13 18.30
C GLY A 223 -1.55 16.66 16.91
N CYS A 224 -1.06 17.91 16.88
CA CYS A 224 -0.71 18.58 15.63
C CYS A 224 0.40 17.88 14.85
N TYR A 225 0.26 17.88 13.53
CA TYR A 225 1.28 17.41 12.60
C TYR A 225 1.34 18.31 11.35
N LEU A 226 2.44 18.23 10.62
CA LEU A 226 2.68 19.07 9.44
C LEU A 226 1.58 18.89 8.39
N GLY A 227 0.95 19.98 7.96
CA GLY A 227 -0.05 20.00 6.90
C GLY A 227 -1.46 19.53 7.29
N GLN A 228 -1.74 19.35 8.57
CA GLN A 228 -3.03 18.80 9.05
C GLN A 228 -4.26 19.67 8.76
N GLU A 229 -4.12 21.00 8.70
CA GLU A 229 -5.25 21.95 8.73
C GLU A 229 -6.31 21.66 7.66
N PHE A 230 -5.87 21.52 6.41
CA PHE A 230 -6.80 21.23 5.31
C PHE A 230 -7.46 19.87 5.47
N THR A 231 -6.71 18.85 5.84
CA THR A 231 -7.22 17.49 6.00
C THR A 231 -8.21 17.42 7.14
N ALA A 232 -7.91 17.97 8.31
CA ALA A 232 -8.80 18.01 9.46
C ALA A 232 -10.08 18.77 9.15
N ARG A 233 -9.99 19.97 8.55
CA ARG A 233 -11.17 20.73 8.14
C ARG A 233 -12.05 19.96 7.19
N THR A 234 -11.48 19.38 6.12
CA THR A 234 -12.26 18.61 5.12
C THR A 234 -12.89 17.37 5.73
N TYR A 235 -12.21 16.70 6.64
CA TYR A 235 -12.74 15.53 7.34
C TYR A 235 -13.97 15.86 8.19
N HIS A 236 -13.93 16.97 8.95
CA HIS A 236 -15.02 17.35 9.88
C HIS A 236 -16.18 18.08 9.20
N THR A 237 -15.92 18.95 8.24
CA THR A 237 -16.93 19.86 7.68
C THR A 237 -17.08 19.77 6.17
N GLY A 238 -16.18 19.09 5.48
CA GLY A 238 -16.13 19.03 4.02
C GLY A 238 -16.81 17.80 3.43
N VAL A 239 -17.02 17.89 2.11
CA VAL A 239 -17.50 16.78 1.29
C VAL A 239 -16.36 16.33 0.37
N VAL A 240 -15.96 15.06 0.46
CA VAL A 240 -14.96 14.47 -0.43
C VAL A 240 -15.68 14.01 -1.70
N ARG A 241 -15.63 14.86 -2.74
CA ARG A 241 -16.34 14.60 -4.01
C ARG A 241 -15.59 13.70 -4.99
N LYS A 242 -14.29 13.49 -4.76
CA LYS A 242 -13.43 12.66 -5.61
C LYS A 242 -12.63 11.70 -4.75
N ARG A 243 -12.55 10.46 -5.19
CA ARG A 243 -11.69 9.44 -4.56
C ARG A 243 -11.02 8.56 -5.61
N LEU A 244 -9.93 7.94 -5.24
CA LEU A 244 -9.35 6.84 -6.01
C LEU A 244 -10.31 5.66 -5.98
N MET A 245 -10.66 5.17 -7.19
CA MET A 245 -11.59 4.07 -7.38
C MET A 245 -11.01 3.05 -8.38
N PRO A 246 -11.32 1.75 -8.22
CA PRO A 246 -10.93 0.73 -9.16
C PRO A 246 -11.69 0.88 -10.47
N LEU A 247 -11.05 0.47 -11.56
CA LEU A 247 -11.65 0.29 -12.87
C LEU A 247 -11.33 -1.12 -13.37
N THR A 248 -12.29 -1.72 -14.02
CA THR A 248 -12.12 -3.01 -14.72
C THR A 248 -12.40 -2.81 -16.21
N THR A 249 -11.60 -3.44 -17.04
CA THR A 249 -11.75 -3.38 -18.50
C THR A 249 -11.50 -4.75 -19.13
N GLU A 250 -12.20 -5.03 -20.22
CA GLU A 250 -11.90 -6.18 -21.10
C GLU A 250 -11.01 -5.75 -22.29
N GLY A 251 -10.95 -4.44 -22.57
CA GLY A 251 -10.13 -3.86 -23.62
C GLY A 251 -8.74 -3.45 -23.13
N GLN A 252 -7.83 -3.19 -24.06
CA GLN A 252 -6.50 -2.67 -23.75
C GLN A 252 -6.55 -1.16 -23.54
N ILE A 253 -6.11 -0.71 -22.38
CA ILE A 253 -5.94 0.71 -22.02
C ILE A 253 -4.44 1.00 -21.89
N GLN A 254 -4.00 2.11 -22.46
CA GLN A 254 -2.62 2.57 -22.28
C GLN A 254 -2.39 3.04 -20.83
N ASP A 255 -1.29 2.63 -20.21
CA ASP A 255 -0.87 3.12 -18.87
C ASP A 255 -0.30 4.55 -18.97
N LYS A 256 -1.19 5.48 -19.36
CA LYS A 256 -0.89 6.91 -19.47
C LYS A 256 -1.61 7.67 -18.37
N SER A 257 -0.87 8.04 -17.34
CA SER A 257 -1.42 8.81 -16.23
C SER A 257 -2.00 10.15 -16.72
N ASP A 258 -3.10 10.59 -16.05
CA ASP A 258 -3.86 11.81 -16.37
C ASP A 258 -4.70 11.78 -17.65
N THR A 259 -4.84 10.64 -18.32
CA THR A 259 -5.86 10.46 -19.38
C THR A 259 -7.24 10.77 -18.82
N ASN A 260 -8.06 11.51 -19.57
CA ASN A 260 -9.45 11.82 -19.20
C ASN A 260 -10.27 10.54 -19.15
N ILE A 261 -11.20 10.52 -18.22
CA ILE A 261 -12.25 9.51 -18.13
C ILE A 261 -13.58 10.22 -18.31
N GLU A 262 -14.35 9.76 -19.28
CA GLU A 262 -15.56 10.43 -19.71
C GLU A 262 -16.76 9.48 -19.69
N SER A 263 -17.96 10.04 -19.52
CA SER A 263 -19.21 9.33 -19.72
C SER A 263 -19.58 9.30 -21.20
N ASP A 264 -20.58 8.51 -21.57
CA ASP A 264 -21.12 8.42 -22.92
C ASP A 264 -21.65 9.75 -23.48
N ASP A 265 -22.06 10.69 -22.60
CA ASP A 265 -22.48 12.05 -22.96
C ASP A 265 -21.31 13.07 -22.95
N GLY A 266 -20.05 12.60 -22.88
CA GLY A 266 -18.85 13.43 -22.96
C GLY A 266 -18.50 14.22 -21.70
N LYS A 267 -19.16 13.94 -20.56
CA LYS A 267 -18.81 14.61 -19.28
C LYS A 267 -17.56 14.01 -18.68
N ASN A 268 -16.66 14.86 -18.22
CA ASN A 268 -15.44 14.43 -17.51
C ASN A 268 -15.77 13.87 -16.14
N LEU A 269 -15.53 12.58 -15.94
CA LEU A 269 -15.72 11.84 -14.71
C LEU A 269 -14.47 11.82 -13.82
N GLY A 270 -13.29 12.00 -14.40
CA GLY A 270 -12.04 11.95 -13.65
C GLY A 270 -10.79 11.75 -14.49
N LYS A 271 -9.76 11.20 -13.87
CA LYS A 271 -8.43 11.00 -14.47
C LYS A 271 -7.88 9.63 -14.15
N LEU A 272 -7.40 8.93 -15.17
CA LEU A 272 -6.64 7.70 -15.02
C LEU A 272 -5.38 7.94 -14.19
N ARG A 273 -5.03 6.99 -13.35
CA ARG A 273 -3.82 7.04 -12.51
C ARG A 273 -2.84 5.92 -12.81
N GLY A 274 -3.30 4.78 -13.23
CA GLY A 274 -2.44 3.67 -13.63
C GLY A 274 -3.23 2.45 -14.06
N VAL A 275 -2.57 1.56 -14.80
CA VAL A 275 -3.12 0.32 -15.34
C VAL A 275 -2.26 -0.87 -14.94
N ALA A 276 -2.87 -2.00 -14.63
CA ALA A 276 -2.22 -3.27 -14.34
C ALA A 276 -3.09 -4.43 -14.84
N GLY A 277 -2.77 -4.96 -16.02
CA GLY A 277 -3.62 -5.95 -16.69
C GLY A 277 -5.03 -5.39 -16.99
N ASN A 278 -6.05 -6.13 -16.61
CA ASN A 278 -7.45 -5.73 -16.77
C ASN A 278 -7.96 -4.81 -15.65
N SER A 279 -7.10 -4.46 -14.70
CA SER A 279 -7.42 -3.56 -13.59
C SER A 279 -6.73 -2.21 -13.76
N ALA A 280 -7.42 -1.14 -13.43
CA ALA A 280 -6.85 0.20 -13.43
C ALA A 280 -7.31 0.97 -12.17
N LEU A 281 -6.65 2.08 -11.89
CA LEU A 281 -7.04 3.01 -10.84
C LEU A 281 -7.24 4.42 -11.41
N ALA A 282 -8.26 5.10 -10.94
CA ALA A 282 -8.58 6.44 -11.36
C ALA A 282 -9.01 7.33 -10.18
N LEU A 283 -8.72 8.62 -10.27
CA LEU A 283 -9.32 9.62 -9.41
C LEU A 283 -10.64 10.05 -10.03
N LEU A 284 -11.74 9.51 -9.53
CA LEU A 284 -13.08 9.74 -10.07
C LEU A 284 -13.91 10.67 -9.19
N ARG A 285 -14.82 11.40 -9.81
CA ARG A 285 -15.96 12.04 -9.14
C ARG A 285 -16.94 10.93 -8.75
N ILE A 286 -17.16 10.73 -7.45
CA ILE A 286 -17.84 9.53 -6.92
C ILE A 286 -19.24 9.37 -7.53
N ASP A 287 -20.17 10.28 -7.26
CA ASP A 287 -21.54 10.16 -7.70
C ASP A 287 -21.69 10.13 -9.23
N PRO A 288 -21.07 11.05 -10.00
CA PRO A 288 -21.15 11.00 -11.45
C PRO A 288 -20.62 9.70 -12.06
N ALA A 289 -19.51 9.16 -11.52
CA ALA A 289 -18.95 7.92 -12.03
C ALA A 289 -19.82 6.70 -11.73
N LEU A 290 -20.42 6.63 -10.54
CA LEU A 290 -21.31 5.51 -10.16
C LEU A 290 -22.67 5.57 -10.87
N GLN A 291 -23.11 6.74 -11.33
CA GLN A 291 -24.38 6.95 -12.05
C GLN A 291 -24.25 6.91 -13.57
N ALA A 292 -23.02 6.95 -14.09
CA ALA A 292 -22.79 6.93 -15.53
C ALA A 292 -23.24 5.59 -16.16
N LYS A 293 -23.96 5.65 -17.26
CA LYS A 293 -24.39 4.46 -18.01
C LYS A 293 -23.21 3.74 -18.65
N LYS A 294 -22.27 4.52 -19.17
CA LYS A 294 -21.00 4.05 -19.74
C LYS A 294 -19.88 4.96 -19.31
N ILE A 295 -18.72 4.37 -19.09
CA ILE A 295 -17.48 5.07 -18.76
C ILE A 295 -16.45 4.72 -19.82
N LEU A 296 -15.79 5.71 -20.36
CA LEU A 296 -14.85 5.57 -21.49
C LEU A 296 -13.47 6.13 -21.12
N ILE A 297 -12.43 5.42 -21.56
CA ILE A 297 -11.02 5.87 -21.53
C ILE A 297 -10.49 5.68 -22.95
N ASP A 298 -10.17 6.77 -23.66
CA ASP A 298 -9.71 6.75 -25.05
C ASP A 298 -10.61 5.86 -25.95
N GLY A 299 -11.94 5.90 -25.73
CA GLY A 299 -12.93 5.11 -26.46
C GLY A 299 -13.11 3.67 -25.99
N VAL A 300 -12.32 3.19 -25.05
CA VAL A 300 -12.45 1.85 -24.45
C VAL A 300 -13.44 1.91 -23.29
N GLU A 301 -14.43 1.04 -23.29
CA GLU A 301 -15.42 0.93 -22.20
C GLU A 301 -14.80 0.30 -20.96
N VAL A 302 -15.04 0.92 -19.80
CA VAL A 302 -14.59 0.46 -18.49
C VAL A 302 -15.73 0.49 -17.50
N THR A 303 -15.62 -0.31 -16.45
CA THR A 303 -16.58 -0.33 -15.33
C THR A 303 -15.92 0.10 -14.04
N THR A 304 -16.70 0.68 -13.13
CA THR A 304 -16.25 1.01 -11.78
C THR A 304 -17.31 0.59 -10.78
N GLU A 305 -16.85 0.29 -9.59
CA GLU A 305 -17.73 -0.01 -8.45
C GLU A 305 -17.19 0.67 -7.18
N LYS A 306 -18.08 0.89 -6.22
CA LYS A 306 -17.69 1.32 -4.88
C LYS A 306 -16.95 0.17 -4.21
N PRO A 307 -15.67 0.35 -3.77
CA PRO A 307 -14.94 -0.72 -3.10
C PRO A 307 -15.71 -1.23 -1.88
N SER A 308 -15.76 -2.56 -1.68
CA SER A 308 -16.49 -3.20 -0.59
C SER A 308 -16.01 -2.78 0.81
N TRP A 309 -14.75 -2.37 0.91
CA TRP A 309 -14.13 -1.89 2.16
C TRP A 309 -14.42 -0.42 2.48
N TRP A 310 -15.10 0.33 1.60
CA TRP A 310 -15.55 1.67 1.96
C TRP A 310 -16.62 1.59 3.04
N PRO A 311 -16.63 2.53 4.01
CA PRO A 311 -17.70 2.56 5.01
C PRO A 311 -19.07 2.59 4.34
N GLN A 312 -20.00 1.82 4.87
CA GLN A 312 -21.42 2.00 4.54
C GLN A 312 -21.80 3.39 4.99
N GLU A 313 -22.46 4.16 4.12
CA GLU A 313 -22.97 5.48 4.50
C GLU A 313 -24.01 5.28 5.61
N VAL A 314 -23.60 5.51 6.84
CA VAL A 314 -24.54 5.86 7.88
C VAL A 314 -25.10 7.21 7.42
N LEU A 315 -26.40 7.25 7.07
CA LEU A 315 -27.10 8.50 6.83
C LEU A 315 -26.84 9.40 8.04
N ARG A 316 -25.89 10.32 7.90
CA ARG A 316 -25.71 11.38 8.90
C ARG A 316 -26.96 12.23 8.75
N GLU A 317 -27.90 12.06 9.68
CA GLU A 317 -28.95 13.05 9.87
C GLU A 317 -28.23 14.39 9.95
N LYS A 318 -28.56 15.28 9.04
CA LYS A 318 -28.04 16.64 9.09
C LYS A 318 -28.51 17.25 10.41
N PRO A 319 -27.60 17.87 11.17
CA PRO A 319 -27.99 18.58 12.38
C PRO A 319 -28.97 19.70 12.10
#